data_7a3f4415cf757d500314230a5f4c28c9
#
_entry.id   7a3f4415cf757d500314230a5f4c28c9
#
_cell.length_a   1.000
_cell.length_b   1.000
_cell.length_c   1.000
_cell.angle_alpha   90.00
_cell.angle_beta   90.00
_cell.angle_gamma   90.00
#
_symmetry.space_group_name_H-M   'P 1'
#
loop_
_entity.id
_entity.type
_entity.pdbx_description
1 polymer ?
#
loop_
_entity_poly.entity_id
_entity_poly.type
_entity_poly.pdbx_seq_one_letter_code
_entity_poly.pdbx_strand_id
1 'polypeptide(L)'
;MRNWRKTMSAWSFEDMRSLQNKRLRDFLRHQVYPFSPYYKKLLDDNGIAVDTINTTDDLTRIPFTSKKDIAPDEENPARHLQFILIPDEERIKKYASKATLLKLAKAKLMQGETAMRKMLEWEYSPVFVIFTTGRTALPTPFLFTRYDLQVWLLHSSRMGEITKEQVDYQPGQMWVNAFPYAPHGGFWQVYFSTSLQGIMTLQSGGGKILGTERILDAISAGNCTGLIAVPGYLYHLLRKAKEEGRDLSSVRFLITGGERAHPDYREKVLQLVRECGAQDPKFVAAGGFTEQKHYPMECIGGDKVGYHNFPDLDFFELIDPESGERLPDDASGELTYTALDGRGSIVIRYRTGDIVEAPGLDYSPCPVCGLRICRINSVISRRSEMKEMYLTKLKGTLVNLNLLYVVIPTIPEVNEWQVELRKKNDDPYENDEIILYITPQEEGQEETIRNTITEKMRYAMEIVPTQIIFEPLDKLIVRLKLEVELKEQRVVDNRPV
;
A
#
# COMPACT_ATOMS: atom_id res chain seq x y z
N MET A 1 9.63 -18.14 20.93
CA MET A 1 8.75 -16.96 20.73
C MET A 1 7.46 -17.22 21.50
N ARG A 2 6.97 -16.22 22.31
CA ARG A 2 5.63 -16.33 22.93
C ARG A 2 4.62 -16.53 21.81
N ASN A 3 3.62 -17.39 22.03
CA ASN A 3 2.56 -17.64 21.05
C ASN A 3 1.69 -16.38 20.88
N TRP A 4 2.20 -15.43 20.08
CA TRP A 4 1.59 -14.11 19.83
C TRP A 4 0.15 -14.24 19.30
N ARG A 5 -0.14 -15.27 18.49
CA ARG A 5 -1.49 -15.52 17.95
C ARG A 5 -2.47 -15.86 19.06
N LYS A 6 -2.13 -16.80 19.95
CA LYS A 6 -2.97 -17.15 21.09
C LYS A 6 -3.25 -15.94 21.97
N THR A 7 -2.25 -15.07 22.16
CA THR A 7 -2.40 -13.85 22.94
C THR A 7 -3.38 -12.88 22.26
N MET A 8 -3.19 -12.59 20.98
CA MET A 8 -4.02 -11.62 20.26
C MET A 8 -5.44 -12.13 19.98
N SER A 9 -5.63 -13.45 19.83
CA SER A 9 -6.98 -14.03 19.68
C SER A 9 -7.79 -14.01 21.00
N ALA A 10 -7.11 -13.93 22.14
CA ALA A 10 -7.75 -13.89 23.43
C ALA A 10 -8.06 -12.48 23.96
N TRP A 11 -7.57 -11.44 23.28
CA TRP A 11 -7.80 -10.05 23.71
C TRP A 11 -9.27 -9.66 23.65
N SER A 12 -9.69 -8.84 24.61
CA SER A 12 -10.89 -8.01 24.48
C SER A 12 -10.54 -6.72 23.69
N PHE A 13 -11.55 -5.96 23.34
CA PHE A 13 -11.33 -4.62 22.76
C PHE A 13 -10.60 -3.70 23.75
N GLU A 14 -10.94 -3.78 25.04
CA GLU A 14 -10.30 -3.02 26.12
C GLU A 14 -8.83 -3.39 26.28
N ASP A 15 -8.47 -4.69 26.21
CA ASP A 15 -7.07 -5.15 26.27
C ASP A 15 -6.24 -4.51 25.13
N MET A 16 -6.80 -4.52 23.94
CA MET A 16 -6.15 -3.94 22.77
C MET A 16 -6.01 -2.42 22.91
N ARG A 17 -7.07 -1.71 23.30
CA ARG A 17 -7.03 -0.25 23.52
C ARG A 17 -6.09 0.12 24.65
N SER A 18 -6.04 -0.65 25.74
CA SER A 18 -5.10 -0.46 26.85
C SER A 18 -3.65 -0.57 26.38
N LEU A 19 -3.35 -1.57 25.53
CA LEU A 19 -2.03 -1.71 24.92
C LEU A 19 -1.70 -0.51 24.02
N GLN A 20 -2.60 -0.11 23.15
CA GLN A 20 -2.40 1.04 22.24
C GLN A 20 -2.19 2.33 23.04
N ASN A 21 -2.98 2.60 24.07
CA ASN A 21 -2.84 3.74 24.94
C ASN A 21 -1.47 3.76 25.65
N LYS A 22 -1.03 2.61 26.17
CA LYS A 22 0.30 2.49 26.76
C LYS A 22 1.41 2.75 25.76
N ARG A 23 1.33 2.12 24.57
CA ARG A 23 2.32 2.31 23.50
C ARG A 23 2.39 3.77 23.06
N LEU A 24 1.24 4.40 22.81
CA LEU A 24 1.15 5.80 22.42
C LEU A 24 1.83 6.72 23.43
N ARG A 25 1.48 6.59 24.72
CA ARG A 25 2.10 7.41 25.80
C ARG A 25 3.61 7.25 25.84
N ASP A 26 4.06 5.98 25.87
CA ASP A 26 5.48 5.67 25.99
C ASP A 26 6.26 6.19 24.76
N PHE A 27 5.66 6.02 23.57
CA PHE A 27 6.26 6.45 22.32
C PHE A 27 6.30 7.97 22.18
N LEU A 28 5.19 8.65 22.44
CA LEU A 28 5.15 10.12 22.37
C LEU A 28 6.09 10.77 23.37
N ARG A 29 6.08 10.32 24.64
CA ARG A 29 6.85 10.96 25.71
C ARG A 29 8.34 10.69 25.64
N HIS A 30 8.72 9.48 25.27
CA HIS A 30 10.11 9.02 25.37
C HIS A 30 10.83 8.95 24.03
N GLN A 31 10.12 9.09 22.90
CA GLN A 31 10.70 8.98 21.58
C GLN A 31 10.33 10.18 20.69
N VAL A 32 9.03 10.36 20.37
CA VAL A 32 8.59 11.31 19.35
C VAL A 32 8.85 12.76 19.81
N TYR A 33 8.27 13.17 20.92
CA TYR A 33 8.41 14.55 21.42
C TYR A 33 9.87 14.97 21.65
N PRO A 34 10.71 14.18 22.35
CA PRO A 34 12.06 14.59 22.59
C PRO A 34 12.97 14.56 21.37
N PHE A 35 12.73 13.66 20.39
CA PHE A 35 13.72 13.36 19.37
C PHE A 35 13.28 13.73 17.94
N SER A 36 11.99 13.94 17.65
CA SER A 36 11.53 14.43 16.35
C SER A 36 11.55 15.95 16.30
N PRO A 37 12.35 16.60 15.44
CA PRO A 37 12.32 18.06 15.29
C PRO A 37 10.92 18.57 14.90
N TYR A 38 10.25 17.87 13.98
CA TYR A 38 8.92 18.25 13.51
C TYR A 38 7.87 18.18 14.61
N TYR A 39 7.71 17.02 15.27
CA TYR A 39 6.65 16.85 16.27
C TYR A 39 6.89 17.64 17.55
N LYS A 40 8.16 17.84 17.93
CA LYS A 40 8.46 18.73 19.03
C LYS A 40 7.97 20.15 18.75
N LYS A 41 8.31 20.68 17.57
CA LYS A 41 7.86 22.01 17.16
C LYS A 41 6.34 22.07 17.05
N LEU A 42 5.70 21.08 16.42
CA LEU A 42 4.25 21.02 16.25
C LEU A 42 3.50 21.09 17.60
N LEU A 43 3.93 20.31 18.58
CA LEU A 43 3.30 20.26 19.89
C LEU A 43 3.54 21.55 20.68
N ASP A 44 4.77 22.07 20.66
CA ASP A 44 5.14 23.32 21.37
C ASP A 44 4.38 24.52 20.78
N ASP A 45 4.33 24.67 19.44
CA ASP A 45 3.63 25.77 18.75
C ASP A 45 2.11 25.76 19.02
N ASN A 46 1.53 24.60 19.27
CA ASN A 46 0.10 24.45 19.59
C ASN A 46 -0.17 24.40 21.10
N GLY A 47 0.82 24.61 21.95
CA GLY A 47 0.67 24.59 23.41
C GLY A 47 0.23 23.23 23.98
N ILE A 48 0.56 22.13 23.30
CA ILE A 48 0.14 20.79 23.71
C ILE A 48 1.24 20.15 24.56
N ALA A 49 0.99 20.04 25.85
CA ALA A 49 1.89 19.32 26.76
C ALA A 49 1.77 17.82 26.51
N VAL A 50 2.86 17.18 26.07
CA VAL A 50 2.89 15.74 25.70
C VAL A 50 2.41 14.83 26.83
N ASP A 51 2.62 15.22 28.09
CA ASP A 51 2.18 14.46 29.27
C ASP A 51 0.65 14.41 29.44
N THR A 52 -0.08 15.28 28.75
CA THR A 52 -1.54 15.30 28.76
C THR A 52 -2.17 14.36 27.72
N ILE A 53 -1.36 13.79 26.81
CA ILE A 53 -1.79 12.76 25.86
C ILE A 53 -1.64 11.39 26.53
N ASN A 54 -2.75 10.79 26.94
CA ASN A 54 -2.78 9.54 27.71
C ASN A 54 -3.43 8.39 26.97
N THR A 55 -4.34 8.70 26.07
CA THR A 55 -5.15 7.72 25.33
C THR A 55 -5.14 8.04 23.84
N THR A 56 -5.57 7.08 23.04
CA THR A 56 -5.77 7.29 21.60
C THR A 56 -6.86 8.32 21.28
N ASP A 57 -7.77 8.60 22.23
CA ASP A 57 -8.79 9.64 22.06
C ASP A 57 -8.21 11.05 22.19
N ASP A 58 -7.15 11.20 23.00
CA ASP A 58 -6.43 12.48 23.12
C ASP A 58 -5.68 12.88 21.83
N LEU A 59 -5.50 11.96 20.88
CA LEU A 59 -4.90 12.25 19.58
C LEU A 59 -5.66 13.36 18.83
N THR A 60 -6.96 13.49 19.03
CA THR A 60 -7.79 14.56 18.42
C THR A 60 -7.28 15.97 18.72
N ARG A 61 -6.48 16.13 19.77
CA ARG A 61 -5.86 17.40 20.14
C ARG A 61 -4.58 17.70 19.33
N ILE A 62 -3.96 16.69 18.73
CA ILE A 62 -2.76 16.86 17.92
C ILE A 62 -3.17 17.23 16.49
N PRO A 63 -2.62 18.31 15.90
CA PRO A 63 -2.89 18.65 14.52
C PRO A 63 -2.52 17.52 13.56
N PHE A 64 -3.21 17.45 12.44
CA PHE A 64 -2.91 16.46 11.41
C PHE A 64 -1.55 16.68 10.78
N THR A 65 -0.92 15.58 10.40
CA THR A 65 0.21 15.54 9.48
C THR A 65 -0.28 15.05 8.12
N SER A 66 0.27 15.56 7.05
CA SER A 66 -0.07 15.19 5.67
C SER A 66 1.18 15.00 4.82
N LYS A 67 0.99 14.55 3.60
CA LYS A 67 2.10 14.43 2.64
C LYS A 67 2.82 15.77 2.39
N LYS A 68 2.10 16.89 2.44
CA LYS A 68 2.69 18.24 2.24
C LYS A 68 3.69 18.61 3.33
N ASP A 69 3.49 18.09 4.53
CA ASP A 69 4.38 18.38 5.68
C ASP A 69 5.70 17.62 5.62
N ILE A 70 5.73 16.46 4.94
CA ILE A 70 6.91 15.59 4.91
C ILE A 70 7.62 15.59 3.55
N ALA A 71 6.90 15.83 2.45
CA ALA A 71 7.47 15.80 1.12
C ALA A 71 8.52 16.93 0.94
N PRO A 72 9.70 16.61 0.37
CA PRO A 72 10.66 17.62 0.00
C PRO A 72 10.10 18.51 -1.11
N ASP A 73 10.51 19.77 -1.13
CA ASP A 73 10.27 20.72 -2.20
C ASP A 73 11.54 21.53 -2.50
N GLU A 74 11.47 22.46 -3.44
CA GLU A 74 12.62 23.29 -3.84
C GLU A 74 13.14 24.17 -2.70
N GLU A 75 12.25 24.68 -1.83
CA GLU A 75 12.63 25.54 -0.70
C GLU A 75 13.24 24.72 0.46
N ASN A 76 12.75 23.48 0.66
CA ASN A 76 13.21 22.60 1.73
C ASN A 76 13.40 21.15 1.25
N PRO A 77 14.49 20.86 0.51
CA PRO A 77 14.76 19.51 0.01
C PRO A 77 15.05 18.49 1.11
N ALA A 78 15.36 18.95 2.33
CA ALA A 78 15.62 18.10 3.49
C ALA A 78 14.44 17.98 4.45
N ARG A 79 13.22 18.43 4.09
CA ARG A 79 12.05 18.48 4.97
C ARG A 79 11.73 17.11 5.61
N HIS A 80 11.85 16.03 4.87
CA HIS A 80 11.63 14.65 5.35
C HIS A 80 12.55 14.25 6.52
N LEU A 81 13.74 14.89 6.66
CA LEU A 81 14.67 14.61 7.77
C LEU A 81 14.16 15.15 9.12
N GLN A 82 13.17 16.05 9.13
CA GLN A 82 12.56 16.53 10.38
C GLN A 82 11.67 15.48 11.05
N PHE A 83 11.29 14.45 10.32
CA PHE A 83 10.42 13.36 10.80
C PHE A 83 11.16 12.17 11.37
N ILE A 84 12.51 12.13 11.29
CA ILE A 84 13.31 11.10 11.93
C ILE A 84 13.59 11.46 13.40
N LEU A 85 13.85 10.42 14.20
CA LEU A 85 14.21 10.62 15.60
C LEU A 85 15.72 10.84 15.73
N ILE A 86 16.09 11.99 16.26
CA ILE A 86 17.49 12.42 16.44
C ILE A 86 17.76 12.63 17.92
N PRO A 87 18.20 11.59 18.66
CA PRO A 87 18.52 11.73 20.06
C PRO A 87 19.86 12.47 20.25
N ASP A 88 19.88 13.39 21.21
CA ASP A 88 21.11 13.99 21.75
C ASP A 88 21.27 13.65 23.23
N GLU A 89 22.46 13.88 23.77
CA GLU A 89 22.80 13.47 25.14
C GLU A 89 21.93 14.16 26.21
N GLU A 90 21.61 15.43 26.02
CA GLU A 90 20.79 16.19 26.97
C GLU A 90 19.34 15.71 26.97
N ARG A 91 18.78 15.54 25.79
CA ARG A 91 17.41 15.04 25.63
C ARG A 91 17.26 13.60 26.11
N ILE A 92 18.27 12.74 25.88
CA ILE A 92 18.29 11.38 26.41
C ILE A 92 18.23 11.42 27.96
N LYS A 93 19.09 12.22 28.61
CA LYS A 93 19.09 12.33 30.07
C LYS A 93 17.77 12.82 30.63
N LYS A 94 17.07 13.70 29.91
CA LYS A 94 15.83 14.35 30.38
C LYS A 94 14.58 13.50 30.10
N TYR A 95 14.51 12.83 28.95
CA TYR A 95 13.24 12.24 28.45
C TYR A 95 13.28 10.72 28.28
N ALA A 96 14.45 10.08 28.20
CA ALA A 96 14.48 8.64 28.01
C ALA A 96 13.87 7.90 29.20
N SER A 97 13.24 6.76 28.90
CA SER A 97 12.66 5.92 29.96
C SER A 97 13.74 5.43 30.94
N LYS A 98 13.34 5.17 32.19
CA LYS A 98 14.25 4.59 33.20
C LYS A 98 14.96 3.34 32.70
N ALA A 99 14.24 2.50 31.94
CA ALA A 99 14.79 1.27 31.37
C ALA A 99 15.88 1.59 30.30
N THR A 100 15.64 2.57 29.45
CA THR A 100 16.61 3.05 28.45
C THR A 100 17.86 3.64 29.14
N LEU A 101 17.68 4.51 30.14
CA LEU A 101 18.78 5.09 30.89
C LEU A 101 19.63 4.02 31.58
N LEU A 102 18.98 3.02 32.20
CA LEU A 102 19.71 1.92 32.84
C LEU A 102 20.50 1.07 31.83
N LYS A 103 19.90 0.81 30.64
CA LYS A 103 20.56 0.07 29.54
C LYS A 103 21.81 0.82 29.05
N LEU A 104 21.70 2.14 28.83
CA LEU A 104 22.80 2.99 28.38
C LEU A 104 23.89 3.13 29.45
N ALA A 105 23.50 3.32 30.71
CA ALA A 105 24.44 3.38 31.83
C ALA A 105 25.21 2.06 32.00
N LYS A 106 24.54 0.91 31.88
CA LYS A 106 25.19 -0.40 31.91
C LYS A 106 26.17 -0.59 30.76
N ALA A 107 25.81 -0.19 29.54
CA ALA A 107 26.70 -0.25 28.38
C ALA A 107 27.95 0.65 28.59
N LYS A 108 27.75 1.89 29.07
CA LYS A 108 28.83 2.83 29.37
C LYS A 108 29.77 2.28 30.46
N LEU A 109 29.22 1.71 31.54
CA LEU A 109 29.99 1.15 32.65
C LEU A 109 30.79 -0.08 32.23
N MET A 110 30.19 -0.99 31.47
CA MET A 110 30.82 -2.29 31.13
C MET A 110 31.76 -2.21 29.93
N GLN A 111 31.46 -1.35 28.94
CA GLN A 111 32.15 -1.34 27.64
C GLN A 111 32.61 0.07 27.20
N GLY A 112 32.43 1.09 28.06
CA GLY A 112 32.82 2.45 27.80
C GLY A 112 31.86 3.29 26.97
N GLU A 113 32.19 4.55 26.78
CA GLU A 113 31.35 5.53 26.08
C GLU A 113 31.14 5.19 24.60
N THR A 114 32.15 4.59 23.96
CA THR A 114 32.08 4.15 22.57
C THR A 114 30.98 3.11 22.36
N ALA A 115 30.77 2.19 23.29
CA ALA A 115 29.72 1.19 23.22
C ALA A 115 28.32 1.83 23.34
N MET A 116 28.18 2.81 24.22
CA MET A 116 26.93 3.57 24.34
C MET A 116 26.59 4.32 23.03
N ARG A 117 27.58 5.00 22.43
CA ARG A 117 27.38 5.68 21.14
C ARG A 117 26.99 4.69 20.02
N LYS A 118 27.67 3.56 19.89
CA LYS A 118 27.33 2.51 18.92
C LYS A 118 25.92 1.96 19.12
N MET A 119 25.43 1.87 20.34
CA MET A 119 24.03 1.47 20.60
C MET A 119 23.04 2.50 20.08
N LEU A 120 23.29 3.79 20.29
CA LEU A 120 22.45 4.87 19.80
C LEU A 120 22.49 4.93 18.25
N GLU A 121 23.68 4.86 17.68
CA GLU A 121 23.84 4.78 16.22
C GLU A 121 23.10 3.60 15.63
N TRP A 122 23.19 2.42 16.25
CA TRP A 122 22.49 1.23 15.81
C TRP A 122 20.96 1.40 15.82
N GLU A 123 20.42 2.05 16.85
CA GLU A 123 18.97 2.22 17.02
C GLU A 123 18.42 3.35 16.17
N TYR A 124 19.14 4.47 16.00
CA TYR A 124 18.60 5.70 15.42
C TYR A 124 19.20 6.11 14.07
N SER A 125 20.32 5.53 13.64
CA SER A 125 20.87 5.89 12.32
C SER A 125 20.10 5.21 11.19
N PRO A 126 19.63 5.97 10.19
CA PRO A 126 19.02 5.41 9.00
C PRO A 126 19.99 4.50 8.24
N VAL A 127 19.51 3.34 7.80
CA VAL A 127 20.28 2.33 7.04
C VAL A 127 19.57 1.86 5.78
N PHE A 128 18.27 2.21 5.62
CA PHE A 128 17.50 1.80 4.47
C PHE A 128 16.48 2.89 4.13
N VAL A 129 16.18 3.05 2.84
CA VAL A 129 15.24 4.05 2.33
C VAL A 129 14.31 3.44 1.31
N ILE A 130 13.03 3.80 1.40
CA ILE A 130 12.04 3.56 0.36
C ILE A 130 11.38 4.89 -0.02
N PHE A 131 10.80 4.93 -1.21
CA PHE A 131 10.16 6.13 -1.74
C PHE A 131 8.66 5.91 -1.90
N THR A 132 7.89 6.97 -1.69
CA THR A 132 6.47 6.95 -2.06
C THR A 132 6.33 6.91 -3.59
N THR A 133 5.34 6.17 -4.08
CA THR A 133 5.01 6.08 -5.52
C THR A 133 4.13 7.23 -6.01
N GLY A 134 4.19 8.40 -5.37
CA GLY A 134 3.30 9.52 -5.71
C GLY A 134 3.60 10.17 -7.05
N ARG A 135 2.57 10.72 -7.69
CA ARG A 135 2.63 11.50 -8.95
C ARG A 135 3.26 12.89 -8.79
N THR A 136 3.78 13.23 -7.62
CA THR A 136 4.50 14.49 -7.37
C THR A 136 5.89 14.41 -7.96
N ALA A 137 6.40 15.54 -8.47
CA ALA A 137 7.68 15.64 -9.16
C ALA A 137 8.87 15.07 -8.37
N LEU A 138 8.82 15.10 -7.04
CA LEU A 138 9.84 14.51 -6.17
C LEU A 138 9.23 13.41 -5.28
N PRO A 139 9.70 12.15 -5.40
CA PRO A 139 9.30 11.08 -4.49
C PRO A 139 9.71 11.40 -3.06
N THR A 140 8.82 11.16 -2.09
CA THR A 140 9.14 11.39 -0.68
C THR A 140 9.90 10.20 -0.12
N PRO A 141 11.14 10.39 0.38
CA PRO A 141 11.91 9.32 1.00
C PRO A 141 11.40 9.03 2.42
N PHE A 142 11.23 7.74 2.73
CA PHE A 142 11.00 7.23 4.08
C PHE A 142 12.21 6.45 4.55
N LEU A 143 12.76 6.87 5.66
CA LEU A 143 14.02 6.37 6.20
C LEU A 143 13.76 5.34 7.30
N PHE A 144 14.48 4.24 7.24
CA PHE A 144 14.41 3.14 8.19
C PHE A 144 15.74 3.00 8.91
N THR A 145 15.70 2.89 10.22
CA THR A 145 16.84 2.45 11.03
C THR A 145 16.88 0.93 11.11
N ARG A 146 17.91 0.37 11.75
CA ARG A 146 17.93 -1.07 12.06
C ARG A 146 16.77 -1.49 12.96
N TYR A 147 16.36 -0.59 13.87
CA TYR A 147 15.18 -0.82 14.70
C TYR A 147 13.89 -0.93 13.86
N ASP A 148 13.68 -0.01 12.93
CA ASP A 148 12.50 -0.07 12.02
C ASP A 148 12.50 -1.34 11.18
N LEU A 149 13.66 -1.78 10.70
CA LEU A 149 13.77 -3.06 9.98
C LEU A 149 13.39 -4.24 10.87
N GLN A 150 13.72 -4.23 12.17
CA GLN A 150 13.27 -5.27 13.10
C GLN A 150 11.75 -5.25 13.30
N VAL A 151 11.13 -4.08 13.39
CA VAL A 151 9.67 -3.93 13.45
C VAL A 151 9.04 -4.47 12.17
N TRP A 152 9.58 -4.13 11.01
CA TRP A 152 9.10 -4.65 9.73
C TRP A 152 9.26 -6.18 9.63
N LEU A 153 10.38 -6.73 10.04
CA LEU A 153 10.61 -8.18 10.09
C LEU A 153 9.62 -8.89 11.03
N LEU A 154 9.29 -8.28 12.19
CA LEU A 154 8.28 -8.81 13.10
C LEU A 154 6.90 -8.86 12.45
N HIS A 155 6.47 -7.76 11.80
CA HIS A 155 5.22 -7.70 11.04
C HIS A 155 5.21 -8.75 9.93
N SER A 156 6.27 -8.81 9.13
CA SER A 156 6.42 -9.75 8.01
C SER A 156 6.38 -11.21 8.46
N SER A 157 7.00 -11.52 9.61
CA SER A 157 6.95 -12.86 10.20
C SER A 157 5.53 -13.26 10.60
N ARG A 158 4.78 -12.35 11.23
CA ARG A 158 3.39 -12.59 11.62
C ARG A 158 2.49 -12.81 10.40
N MET A 159 2.59 -11.96 9.39
CA MET A 159 1.81 -12.10 8.16
C MET A 159 2.18 -13.36 7.39
N GLY A 160 3.48 -13.66 7.26
CA GLY A 160 3.95 -14.88 6.62
C GLY A 160 3.50 -16.15 7.32
N GLU A 161 3.46 -16.17 8.65
CA GLU A 161 2.94 -17.28 9.45
C GLU A 161 1.44 -17.53 9.17
N ILE A 162 0.62 -16.46 9.19
CA ILE A 162 -0.81 -16.53 8.85
C ILE A 162 -0.99 -17.08 7.44
N THR A 163 -0.29 -16.52 6.46
CA THR A 163 -0.43 -16.91 5.05
C THR A 163 -0.01 -18.36 4.83
N LYS A 164 1.15 -18.75 5.40
CA LYS A 164 1.69 -20.12 5.28
C LYS A 164 0.71 -21.18 5.77
N GLU A 165 0.05 -20.94 6.91
CA GLU A 165 -0.96 -21.84 7.45
C GLU A 165 -2.22 -21.90 6.59
N GLN A 166 -2.70 -20.74 6.11
CA GLN A 166 -3.93 -20.67 5.31
C GLN A 166 -3.81 -21.35 3.95
N VAL A 167 -2.60 -21.43 3.39
CA VAL A 167 -2.35 -22.12 2.11
C VAL A 167 -1.87 -23.56 2.30
N ASP A 168 -1.73 -24.02 3.54
CA ASP A 168 -1.18 -25.34 3.87
C ASP A 168 0.14 -25.61 3.10
N TYR A 169 1.09 -24.67 3.24
CA TYR A 169 2.37 -24.74 2.54
C TYR A 169 3.15 -25.98 2.91
N GLN A 170 3.55 -26.75 1.91
CA GLN A 170 4.38 -27.94 2.07
C GLN A 170 5.80 -27.70 1.53
N PRO A 171 6.85 -28.27 2.16
CA PRO A 171 8.22 -28.22 1.64
C PRO A 171 8.28 -28.73 0.20
N GLY A 172 9.02 -28.01 -0.66
CA GLY A 172 9.12 -28.31 -2.09
C GLY A 172 8.13 -27.57 -2.99
N GLN A 173 7.12 -26.92 -2.40
CA GLN A 173 6.30 -25.97 -3.12
C GLN A 173 7.05 -24.64 -3.30
N MET A 174 6.85 -23.98 -4.43
CA MET A 174 7.46 -22.69 -4.73
C MET A 174 6.40 -21.59 -4.83
N TRP A 175 6.75 -20.40 -4.39
CA TRP A 175 6.00 -19.17 -4.70
C TRP A 175 6.82 -18.30 -5.66
N VAL A 176 6.17 -17.41 -6.39
CA VAL A 176 6.82 -16.43 -7.25
C VAL A 176 6.50 -15.04 -6.75
N ASN A 177 7.53 -14.30 -6.36
CA ASN A 177 7.47 -12.87 -6.08
C ASN A 177 7.81 -12.10 -7.36
N ALA A 178 6.81 -11.65 -8.05
CA ALA A 178 6.92 -10.85 -9.27
C ALA A 178 6.63 -9.35 -9.02
N PHE A 179 6.73 -8.88 -7.77
CA PHE A 179 6.82 -7.44 -7.52
C PHE A 179 8.09 -6.87 -8.15
N PRO A 180 8.03 -5.66 -8.73
CA PRO A 180 9.22 -4.99 -9.23
C PRO A 180 10.25 -4.78 -8.13
N TYR A 181 11.51 -5.10 -8.42
CA TYR A 181 12.64 -4.73 -7.58
C TYR A 181 12.91 -3.24 -7.75
N ALA A 182 12.32 -2.45 -6.87
CA ALA A 182 12.40 -1.01 -6.88
C ALA A 182 12.50 -0.50 -5.44
N PRO A 183 12.78 0.78 -5.20
CA PRO A 183 12.82 1.36 -3.86
C PRO A 183 11.41 1.53 -3.26
N HIS A 184 10.57 0.50 -3.38
CA HIS A 184 9.22 0.39 -2.85
C HIS A 184 9.10 -0.83 -1.94
N GLY A 185 8.19 -0.78 -0.96
CA GLY A 185 8.14 -1.78 0.08
C GLY A 185 7.58 -3.15 -0.32
N GLY A 186 6.79 -3.25 -1.41
CA GLY A 186 6.07 -4.49 -1.77
C GLY A 186 6.99 -5.69 -1.98
N PHE A 187 8.03 -5.55 -2.80
CA PHE A 187 9.03 -6.60 -3.02
C PHE A 187 9.66 -7.09 -1.71
N TRP A 188 10.09 -6.15 -0.87
CA TRP A 188 10.76 -6.43 0.40
C TRP A 188 9.82 -7.07 1.43
N GLN A 189 8.55 -6.66 1.47
CA GLN A 189 7.55 -7.28 2.33
C GLN A 189 7.39 -8.77 2.01
N VAL A 190 7.27 -9.13 0.73
CA VAL A 190 7.16 -10.52 0.30
C VAL A 190 8.45 -11.27 0.61
N TYR A 191 9.60 -10.69 0.29
CA TYR A 191 10.91 -11.29 0.57
C TYR A 191 11.07 -11.59 2.07
N PHE A 192 10.78 -10.64 2.95
CA PHE A 192 10.90 -10.85 4.39
C PHE A 192 9.88 -11.88 4.90
N SER A 193 8.62 -11.79 4.48
CA SER A 193 7.58 -12.73 4.92
C SER A 193 7.91 -14.17 4.54
N THR A 194 8.31 -14.40 3.30
CA THR A 194 8.60 -15.75 2.82
C THR A 194 9.91 -16.32 3.38
N SER A 195 10.97 -15.50 3.43
CA SER A 195 12.27 -15.92 3.97
C SER A 195 12.21 -16.28 5.45
N LEU A 196 11.50 -15.47 6.27
CA LEU A 196 11.35 -15.74 7.71
C LEU A 196 10.53 -16.99 8.01
N GLN A 197 9.65 -17.39 7.08
CA GLN A 197 8.82 -18.59 7.22
C GLN A 197 9.40 -19.82 6.53
N GLY A 198 10.57 -19.71 5.93
CA GLY A 198 11.20 -20.81 5.20
C GLY A 198 10.39 -21.25 3.98
N ILE A 199 9.75 -20.31 3.30
CA ILE A 199 8.99 -20.57 2.07
C ILE A 199 9.91 -20.40 0.88
N MET A 200 10.07 -21.43 0.07
CA MET A 200 10.83 -21.37 -1.18
C MET A 200 10.15 -20.38 -2.14
N THR A 201 10.85 -19.32 -2.50
CA THR A 201 10.27 -18.26 -3.33
C THR A 201 11.24 -17.78 -4.40
N LEU A 202 10.81 -17.81 -5.66
CA LEU A 202 11.51 -17.17 -6.78
C LEU A 202 11.33 -15.64 -6.66
N GLN A 203 12.41 -14.94 -6.42
CA GLN A 203 12.46 -13.48 -6.34
C GLN A 203 12.74 -12.92 -7.74
N SER A 204 11.71 -12.82 -8.60
CA SER A 204 11.91 -12.51 -10.03
C SER A 204 12.17 -11.05 -10.33
N GLY A 205 11.73 -10.12 -9.44
CA GLY A 205 11.85 -8.69 -9.67
C GLY A 205 10.95 -8.16 -10.79
N GLY A 206 9.92 -8.92 -11.17
CA GLY A 206 8.98 -8.59 -12.24
C GLY A 206 9.50 -8.87 -13.65
N GLY A 207 8.67 -8.55 -14.64
CA GLY A 207 8.95 -8.83 -16.06
C GLY A 207 10.19 -8.12 -16.60
N LYS A 208 10.51 -6.95 -16.11
CA LYS A 208 11.68 -6.18 -16.54
C LYS A 208 13.02 -6.85 -16.20
N ILE A 209 13.11 -7.55 -15.08
CA ILE A 209 14.38 -8.13 -14.60
C ILE A 209 14.56 -9.53 -15.16
N LEU A 210 13.65 -10.46 -14.90
CA LEU A 210 13.78 -11.85 -15.32
C LEU A 210 13.20 -12.09 -16.72
N GLY A 211 12.22 -11.30 -17.15
CA GLY A 211 11.42 -11.52 -18.36
C GLY A 211 10.17 -12.35 -18.07
N THR A 212 9.04 -11.94 -18.65
CA THR A 212 7.73 -12.59 -18.42
C THR A 212 7.73 -14.05 -18.83
N GLU A 213 8.36 -14.40 -19.97
CA GLU A 213 8.47 -15.80 -20.45
C GLU A 213 9.22 -16.69 -19.47
N ARG A 214 10.37 -16.22 -18.95
CA ARG A 214 11.16 -17.00 -17.99
C ARG A 214 10.43 -17.16 -16.64
N ILE A 215 9.61 -16.19 -16.26
CA ILE A 215 8.73 -16.31 -15.09
C ILE A 215 7.70 -17.41 -15.35
N LEU A 216 7.05 -17.43 -16.51
CA LEU A 216 6.10 -18.47 -16.91
C LEU A 216 6.74 -19.84 -16.98
N ASP A 217 7.96 -19.95 -17.54
CA ASP A 217 8.72 -21.21 -17.56
C ASP A 217 8.95 -21.74 -16.14
N ALA A 218 9.36 -20.86 -15.22
CA ALA A 218 9.59 -21.23 -13.83
C ALA A 218 8.30 -21.66 -13.11
N ILE A 219 7.16 -21.01 -13.39
CA ILE A 219 5.86 -21.38 -12.82
C ILE A 219 5.45 -22.78 -13.31
N SER A 220 5.52 -23.01 -14.62
CA SER A 220 5.10 -24.27 -15.24
C SER A 220 6.01 -25.46 -14.86
N ALA A 221 7.31 -25.21 -14.67
CA ALA A 221 8.29 -26.26 -14.34
C ALA A 221 8.44 -26.53 -12.83
N GLY A 222 8.07 -25.60 -11.97
CA GLY A 222 8.56 -25.55 -10.59
C GLY A 222 7.57 -25.86 -9.48
N ASN A 223 6.44 -26.53 -9.72
CA ASN A 223 5.41 -26.75 -8.68
C ASN A 223 5.03 -25.44 -7.95
N CYS A 224 4.77 -24.39 -8.71
CA CYS A 224 4.44 -23.06 -8.18
C CYS A 224 3.01 -23.04 -7.65
N THR A 225 2.84 -22.81 -6.35
CA THR A 225 1.52 -22.76 -5.72
C THR A 225 1.01 -21.35 -5.45
N GLY A 226 1.87 -20.33 -5.52
CA GLY A 226 1.50 -18.95 -5.24
C GLY A 226 2.15 -17.93 -6.17
N LEU A 227 1.33 -17.02 -6.72
CA LEU A 227 1.79 -15.91 -7.55
C LEU A 227 1.53 -14.60 -6.82
N ILE A 228 2.55 -13.76 -6.71
CA ILE A 228 2.53 -12.51 -5.96
C ILE A 228 3.05 -11.40 -6.85
N ALA A 229 2.20 -10.42 -7.19
CA ALA A 229 2.56 -9.34 -8.11
C ALA A 229 1.70 -8.09 -7.92
N VAL A 230 2.04 -7.00 -8.58
CA VAL A 230 1.11 -5.87 -8.74
C VAL A 230 -0.04 -6.26 -9.67
N PRO A 231 -1.25 -5.68 -9.48
CA PRO A 231 -2.44 -6.11 -10.23
C PRO A 231 -2.27 -6.13 -11.75
N GLY A 232 -1.79 -5.05 -12.35
CA GLY A 232 -1.64 -4.96 -13.81
C GLY A 232 -0.67 -6.02 -14.35
N TYR A 233 0.46 -6.23 -13.67
CA TYR A 233 1.44 -7.25 -14.10
C TYR A 233 0.91 -8.67 -13.90
N LEU A 234 0.18 -8.96 -12.81
CA LEU A 234 -0.45 -10.27 -12.60
C LEU A 234 -1.42 -10.61 -13.73
N TYR A 235 -2.26 -9.65 -14.08
CA TYR A 235 -3.20 -9.81 -15.20
C TYR A 235 -2.47 -10.10 -16.51
N HIS A 236 -1.45 -9.30 -16.85
CA HIS A 236 -0.61 -9.50 -18.02
C HIS A 236 0.04 -10.91 -18.04
N LEU A 237 0.63 -11.33 -16.91
CA LEU A 237 1.27 -12.63 -16.77
C LEU A 237 0.29 -13.79 -17.03
N LEU A 238 -0.90 -13.74 -16.41
CA LEU A 238 -1.91 -14.79 -16.56
C LEU A 238 -2.50 -14.83 -17.96
N ARG A 239 -2.72 -13.68 -18.58
CA ARG A 239 -3.19 -13.61 -19.96
C ARG A 239 -2.18 -14.21 -20.92
N LYS A 240 -0.89 -13.83 -20.79
CA LYS A 240 0.18 -14.42 -21.60
C LYS A 240 0.30 -15.93 -21.38
N ALA A 241 0.13 -16.40 -20.14
CA ALA A 241 0.06 -17.83 -19.83
C ALA A 241 -1.04 -18.55 -20.61
N LYS A 242 -2.24 -17.97 -20.67
CA LYS A 242 -3.38 -18.51 -21.43
C LYS A 242 -3.09 -18.52 -22.93
N GLU A 243 -2.59 -17.40 -23.49
CA GLU A 243 -2.24 -17.27 -24.92
C GLU A 243 -1.21 -18.30 -25.36
N GLU A 244 -0.23 -18.60 -24.51
CA GLU A 244 0.82 -19.59 -24.78
C GLU A 244 0.45 -21.03 -24.39
N GLY A 245 -0.73 -21.27 -23.85
CA GLY A 245 -1.19 -22.59 -23.38
C GLY A 245 -0.35 -23.14 -22.23
N ARG A 246 0.14 -22.27 -21.33
CA ARG A 246 0.97 -22.65 -20.17
C ARG A 246 0.13 -23.38 -19.13
N ASP A 247 0.67 -24.44 -18.56
CA ASP A 247 0.04 -25.15 -17.43
C ASP A 247 0.32 -24.45 -16.11
N LEU A 248 -0.74 -23.94 -15.47
CA LEU A 248 -0.72 -23.35 -14.13
C LEU A 248 -1.54 -24.17 -13.12
N SER A 249 -1.76 -25.46 -13.38
CA SER A 249 -2.60 -26.35 -12.54
C SER A 249 -2.13 -26.46 -11.09
N SER A 250 -0.85 -26.20 -10.83
CA SER A 250 -0.28 -26.16 -9.48
C SER A 250 -0.62 -24.89 -8.68
N VAL A 251 -1.05 -23.80 -9.34
CA VAL A 251 -1.33 -22.51 -8.67
C VAL A 251 -2.60 -22.60 -7.82
N ARG A 252 -2.48 -22.23 -6.55
CA ARG A 252 -3.57 -22.29 -5.56
C ARG A 252 -4.02 -20.93 -5.08
N PHE A 253 -3.15 -19.91 -5.16
CA PHE A 253 -3.50 -18.56 -4.72
C PHE A 253 -2.74 -17.48 -5.48
N LEU A 254 -3.37 -16.31 -5.53
CA LEU A 254 -2.88 -15.08 -6.11
C LEU A 254 -2.85 -14.00 -5.03
N ILE A 255 -1.74 -13.30 -4.87
CA ILE A 255 -1.62 -12.15 -3.97
C ILE A 255 -1.27 -10.91 -4.77
N THR A 256 -2.01 -9.81 -4.57
CA THR A 256 -1.68 -8.53 -5.19
C THR A 256 -1.55 -7.43 -4.15
N GLY A 257 -0.81 -6.38 -4.51
CA GLY A 257 -0.67 -5.18 -3.67
C GLY A 257 -0.09 -4.01 -4.46
N GLY A 258 -0.03 -2.85 -3.82
CA GLY A 258 0.46 -1.61 -4.44
C GLY A 258 -0.61 -0.84 -5.20
N GLU A 259 -1.67 -1.49 -5.63
CA GLU A 259 -2.86 -0.92 -6.27
C GLU A 259 -4.11 -1.64 -5.79
N ARG A 260 -5.27 -1.08 -6.07
CA ARG A 260 -6.55 -1.69 -5.70
C ARG A 260 -6.86 -2.90 -6.58
N ALA A 261 -7.45 -3.89 -5.95
CA ALA A 261 -8.01 -5.05 -6.63
C ALA A 261 -9.54 -4.99 -6.50
N HIS A 262 -10.21 -4.34 -7.46
CA HIS A 262 -11.67 -4.32 -7.54
C HIS A 262 -12.24 -5.74 -7.64
N PRO A 263 -13.48 -5.99 -7.18
CA PRO A 263 -14.12 -7.30 -7.29
C PRO A 263 -14.07 -7.90 -8.69
N ASP A 264 -14.37 -7.11 -9.72
CA ASP A 264 -14.34 -7.55 -11.12
C ASP A 264 -12.93 -7.97 -11.58
N TYR A 265 -11.90 -7.24 -11.12
CA TYR A 265 -10.52 -7.61 -11.37
C TYR A 265 -10.18 -8.95 -10.70
N ARG A 266 -10.59 -9.14 -9.43
CA ARG A 266 -10.36 -10.39 -8.68
C ARG A 266 -10.96 -11.58 -9.45
N GLU A 267 -12.21 -11.49 -9.86
CA GLU A 267 -12.86 -12.56 -10.62
C GLU A 267 -12.18 -12.81 -11.97
N LYS A 268 -11.81 -11.76 -12.69
CA LYS A 268 -11.13 -11.86 -13.98
C LYS A 268 -9.79 -12.62 -13.88
N VAL A 269 -8.95 -12.32 -12.90
CA VAL A 269 -7.66 -13.03 -12.74
C VAL A 269 -7.85 -14.45 -12.21
N LEU A 270 -8.85 -14.68 -11.35
CA LEU A 270 -9.22 -16.03 -10.91
C LEU A 270 -9.71 -16.88 -12.07
N GLN A 271 -10.51 -16.31 -12.97
CA GLN A 271 -10.96 -16.99 -14.18
C GLN A 271 -9.78 -17.34 -15.09
N LEU A 272 -8.89 -16.39 -15.37
CA LEU A 272 -7.70 -16.63 -16.21
C LEU A 272 -6.83 -17.77 -15.70
N VAL A 273 -6.54 -17.81 -14.40
CA VAL A 273 -5.72 -18.88 -13.85
C VAL A 273 -6.43 -20.24 -13.85
N ARG A 274 -7.78 -20.26 -13.70
CA ARG A 274 -8.57 -21.49 -13.88
C ARG A 274 -8.50 -21.99 -15.32
N GLU A 275 -8.58 -21.11 -16.30
CA GLU A 275 -8.44 -21.44 -17.73
C GLU A 275 -7.05 -21.99 -18.06
N CYS A 276 -6.04 -21.66 -17.26
CA CYS A 276 -4.70 -22.25 -17.32
C CYS A 276 -4.55 -23.54 -16.47
N GLY A 277 -5.64 -24.11 -15.95
CA GLY A 277 -5.65 -25.39 -15.25
C GLY A 277 -5.75 -25.35 -13.74
N ALA A 278 -5.62 -24.18 -13.08
CA ALA A 278 -5.68 -24.08 -11.62
C ALA A 278 -7.08 -24.45 -11.10
N GLN A 279 -7.11 -25.26 -10.03
CA GLN A 279 -8.37 -25.68 -9.39
C GLN A 279 -8.59 -24.88 -8.10
N ASP A 280 -9.78 -24.27 -7.96
CA ASP A 280 -10.20 -23.46 -6.81
C ASP A 280 -9.15 -22.47 -6.30
N PRO A 281 -8.54 -21.64 -7.18
CA PRO A 281 -7.54 -20.67 -6.75
C PRO A 281 -8.17 -19.59 -5.86
N LYS A 282 -7.43 -19.11 -4.86
CA LYS A 282 -7.87 -18.06 -3.94
C LYS A 282 -7.19 -16.74 -4.30
N PHE A 283 -7.85 -15.64 -4.00
CA PHE A 283 -7.29 -14.30 -4.18
C PHE A 283 -7.16 -13.57 -2.85
N VAL A 284 -6.06 -12.80 -2.71
CA VAL A 284 -5.77 -11.98 -1.53
C VAL A 284 -5.22 -10.63 -1.98
N ALA A 285 -5.72 -9.56 -1.38
CA ALA A 285 -5.10 -8.25 -1.53
C ALA A 285 -4.22 -7.92 -0.31
N ALA A 286 -3.07 -7.30 -0.61
CA ALA A 286 -2.24 -6.61 0.37
C ALA A 286 -2.45 -5.10 0.21
N GLY A 287 -2.64 -4.40 1.32
CA GLY A 287 -2.81 -2.96 1.39
C GLY A 287 -1.63 -2.27 2.05
N GLY A 288 -1.80 -0.99 2.33
CA GLY A 288 -0.82 -0.18 3.06
C GLY A 288 -0.22 0.93 2.22
N PHE A 289 0.52 1.76 2.89
CA PHE A 289 1.17 2.95 2.33
C PHE A 289 2.59 3.05 2.90
N THR A 290 3.46 3.76 2.19
CA THR A 290 4.89 3.83 2.52
C THR A 290 5.14 4.36 3.95
N GLU A 291 4.31 5.28 4.41
CA GLU A 291 4.39 5.92 5.72
C GLU A 291 4.16 4.96 6.87
N GLN A 292 3.41 3.87 6.66
CA GLN A 292 3.20 2.78 7.63
C GLN A 292 4.44 1.90 7.80
N LYS A 293 5.33 1.86 6.81
CA LYS A 293 6.59 1.09 6.79
C LYS A 293 6.44 -0.44 6.78
N HIS A 294 5.24 -0.96 6.75
CA HIS A 294 4.92 -2.38 6.58
C HIS A 294 3.55 -2.51 5.92
N TYR A 295 3.23 -3.69 5.41
CA TYR A 295 2.11 -3.85 4.50
C TYR A 295 1.19 -4.96 5.00
N PRO A 296 0.02 -4.61 5.57
CA PRO A 296 -1.01 -5.55 5.97
C PRO A 296 -1.66 -6.23 4.76
N MET A 297 -2.30 -7.35 4.99
CA MET A 297 -3.03 -8.08 3.97
C MET A 297 -4.31 -8.71 4.50
N GLU A 298 -5.20 -9.10 3.59
CA GLU A 298 -6.39 -9.89 3.89
C GLU A 298 -6.02 -11.32 4.27
N CYS A 299 -6.96 -12.05 4.87
CA CYS A 299 -6.87 -13.49 5.00
C CYS A 299 -7.28 -14.19 3.70
N ILE A 300 -6.63 -15.31 3.40
CA ILE A 300 -6.96 -16.16 2.24
C ILE A 300 -8.33 -16.81 2.45
N GLY A 301 -9.18 -16.73 1.43
CA GLY A 301 -10.52 -17.33 1.44
C GLY A 301 -11.57 -16.53 2.21
N GLY A 302 -11.23 -15.31 2.64
CA GLY A 302 -12.16 -14.39 3.28
C GLY A 302 -12.49 -13.22 2.34
N ASP A 303 -13.60 -13.29 1.60
CA ASP A 303 -14.11 -12.13 0.91
C ASP A 303 -14.49 -11.03 1.91
N LYS A 304 -13.98 -9.82 1.70
CA LYS A 304 -14.26 -8.64 2.53
C LYS A 304 -13.81 -8.72 4.00
N VAL A 305 -12.79 -9.53 4.31
CA VAL A 305 -12.27 -9.63 5.69
C VAL A 305 -11.51 -8.38 6.12
N GLY A 306 -10.97 -7.64 5.16
CA GLY A 306 -10.17 -6.43 5.41
C GLY A 306 -8.71 -6.70 5.77
N TYR A 307 -7.90 -5.64 5.75
CA TYR A 307 -6.46 -5.68 6.00
C TYR A 307 -6.14 -5.74 7.50
N HIS A 308 -5.40 -6.77 7.91
CA HIS A 308 -5.03 -7.02 9.29
C HIS A 308 -3.90 -6.11 9.77
N ASN A 309 -4.15 -5.30 10.80
CA ASN A 309 -3.18 -4.39 11.39
C ASN A 309 -2.92 -4.73 12.86
N PHE A 310 -1.65 -4.78 13.26
CA PHE A 310 -1.25 -5.20 14.59
C PHE A 310 -1.28 -4.01 15.57
N PRO A 311 -2.08 -4.10 16.66
CA PRO A 311 -2.32 -2.98 17.59
C PRO A 311 -1.12 -2.61 18.47
N ASP A 312 -0.06 -3.41 18.47
CA ASP A 312 1.21 -3.09 19.09
C ASP A 312 2.14 -2.24 18.20
N LEU A 313 1.77 -2.05 16.93
CA LEU A 313 2.53 -1.29 15.94
C LEU A 313 1.75 -0.08 15.41
N ASP A 314 0.44 -0.21 15.28
CA ASP A 314 -0.41 0.71 14.51
C ASP A 314 -1.63 1.16 15.29
N PHE A 315 -2.01 2.42 15.05
CA PHE A 315 -3.31 2.92 15.41
C PHE A 315 -3.95 3.67 14.24
N PHE A 316 -5.23 3.40 14.02
CA PHE A 316 -6.03 4.03 12.98
C PHE A 316 -7.25 4.73 13.56
N GLU A 317 -7.64 5.84 12.96
CA GLU A 317 -8.88 6.54 13.18
C GLU A 317 -9.52 6.91 11.84
N LEU A 318 -10.84 7.01 11.81
CA LEU A 318 -11.58 7.55 10.68
C LEU A 318 -11.96 8.99 10.97
N ILE A 319 -11.83 9.84 9.96
CA ILE A 319 -12.22 11.25 10.06
C ILE A 319 -13.12 11.63 8.90
N ASP A 320 -13.98 12.61 9.15
CA ASP A 320 -14.66 13.31 8.07
C ASP A 320 -13.62 14.04 7.19
N PRO A 321 -13.58 13.79 5.89
CA PRO A 321 -12.55 14.37 5.03
C PRO A 321 -12.59 15.90 4.93
N GLU A 322 -13.73 16.54 5.18
CA GLU A 322 -13.90 18.00 5.09
C GLU A 322 -13.66 18.69 6.44
N SER A 323 -14.38 18.27 7.49
CA SER A 323 -14.25 18.89 8.81
C SER A 323 -13.03 18.42 9.60
N GLY A 324 -12.52 17.21 9.32
CA GLY A 324 -11.48 16.56 10.10
C GLY A 324 -11.97 16.01 11.45
N GLU A 325 -13.27 16.02 11.70
CA GLU A 325 -13.84 15.43 12.91
C GLU A 325 -13.67 13.91 12.90
N ARG A 326 -13.35 13.34 14.07
CA ARG A 326 -13.24 11.89 14.21
C ARG A 326 -14.62 11.24 14.12
N LEU A 327 -14.70 10.21 13.30
CA LEU A 327 -15.89 9.41 13.07
C LEU A 327 -15.87 8.11 13.91
N PRO A 328 -17.03 7.45 14.10
CA PRO A 328 -17.09 6.09 14.62
C PRO A 328 -16.27 5.10 13.78
N ASP A 329 -15.75 4.08 14.43
CA ASP A 329 -14.87 3.09 13.78
C ASP A 329 -15.58 2.32 12.63
N ASP A 330 -16.90 2.16 12.69
CA ASP A 330 -17.72 1.49 11.66
C ASP A 330 -18.25 2.44 10.56
N ALA A 331 -17.93 3.72 10.61
CA ALA A 331 -18.32 4.68 9.58
C ALA A 331 -17.49 4.54 8.29
N SER A 332 -17.94 5.21 7.23
CA SER A 332 -17.09 5.53 6.09
C SER A 332 -16.35 6.83 6.33
N GLY A 333 -15.05 6.90 6.05
CA GLY A 333 -14.27 8.12 6.30
C GLY A 333 -12.84 8.06 5.78
N GLU A 334 -12.14 9.18 5.88
CA GLU A 334 -10.71 9.24 5.56
C GLU A 334 -9.89 8.54 6.64
N LEU A 335 -9.05 7.61 6.21
CA LEU A 335 -8.16 6.87 7.09
C LEU A 335 -7.02 7.76 7.57
N THR A 336 -6.85 7.84 8.88
CA THR A 336 -5.75 8.56 9.53
C THR A 336 -4.92 7.58 10.33
N TYR A 337 -3.61 7.67 10.20
CA TYR A 337 -2.64 6.72 10.76
C TYR A 337 -1.75 7.36 11.82
N THR A 338 -1.50 6.61 12.90
CA THR A 338 -0.53 6.95 13.93
C THR A 338 0.39 5.75 14.18
N ALA A 339 1.69 5.92 13.98
CA ALA A 339 2.70 4.95 14.38
C ALA A 339 2.77 4.84 15.91
N LEU A 340 2.82 3.62 16.44
CA LEU A 340 2.98 3.35 17.88
C LEU A 340 4.39 2.91 18.25
N ASP A 341 5.27 2.75 17.26
CA ASP A 341 6.68 2.40 17.42
C ASP A 341 7.51 2.81 16.18
N GLY A 342 8.81 2.97 16.31
CA GLY A 342 9.74 3.30 15.23
C GLY A 342 10.85 4.25 15.66
N ARG A 343 11.82 4.51 14.76
CA ARG A 343 12.96 5.41 14.99
C ARG A 343 13.32 6.27 13.79
N GLY A 344 13.21 5.76 12.57
CA GLY A 344 13.42 6.50 11.32
C GLY A 344 12.30 7.50 11.07
N SER A 345 11.82 7.61 9.85
CA SER A 345 10.67 8.48 9.55
C SER A 345 9.44 8.04 10.34
N ILE A 346 8.86 8.96 11.12
CA ILE A 346 7.69 8.70 11.98
C ILE A 346 6.57 9.64 11.58
N VAL A 347 5.34 9.11 11.56
CA VAL A 347 4.14 9.91 11.37
C VAL A 347 3.13 9.66 12.50
N ILE A 348 2.55 10.75 12.99
CA ILE A 348 1.51 10.79 14.01
C ILE A 348 0.32 11.54 13.42
N ARG A 349 -0.86 10.95 13.52
CA ARG A 349 -2.12 11.50 13.02
C ARG A 349 -2.02 11.92 11.55
N TYR A 350 -1.47 11.01 10.74
CA TYR A 350 -1.20 11.24 9.32
C TYR A 350 -2.44 10.97 8.48
N ARG A 351 -2.88 11.98 7.74
CA ARG A 351 -3.96 11.86 6.76
C ARG A 351 -3.46 11.11 5.54
N THR A 352 -3.94 9.90 5.33
CA THR A 352 -3.49 9.06 4.21
C THR A 352 -4.05 9.52 2.87
N GLY A 353 -5.18 10.22 2.88
CA GLY A 353 -5.96 10.54 1.70
C GLY A 353 -6.76 9.34 1.16
N ASP A 354 -6.77 8.21 1.87
CA ASP A 354 -7.56 7.04 1.53
C ASP A 354 -8.92 7.11 2.24
N ILE A 355 -10.01 7.00 1.48
CA ILE A 355 -11.38 6.92 1.99
C ILE A 355 -11.77 5.45 2.06
N VAL A 356 -12.11 5.00 3.25
CA VAL A 356 -12.52 3.61 3.53
C VAL A 356 -14.04 3.56 3.61
N GLU A 357 -14.67 2.59 2.96
CA GLU A 357 -16.12 2.39 3.04
C GLU A 357 -16.54 1.72 4.35
N ALA A 358 -17.78 1.95 4.76
CA ALA A 358 -18.36 1.31 5.95
C ALA A 358 -18.55 -0.22 5.75
N PRO A 359 -18.30 -1.04 6.80
CA PRO A 359 -17.67 -0.68 8.07
C PRO A 359 -16.17 -0.44 7.88
N GLY A 360 -15.69 0.74 8.29
CA GLY A 360 -14.32 1.17 7.96
C GLY A 360 -13.24 0.43 8.75
N LEU A 361 -13.38 0.35 10.08
CA LEU A 361 -12.50 -0.38 10.98
C LEU A 361 -13.30 -1.44 11.74
N ASP A 362 -12.84 -2.69 11.69
CA ASP A 362 -13.49 -3.81 12.38
C ASP A 362 -12.51 -4.44 13.39
N TYR A 363 -12.97 -4.54 14.64
CA TYR A 363 -12.23 -5.11 15.76
C TYR A 363 -12.80 -6.44 16.25
N SER A 364 -13.81 -6.98 15.56
CA SER A 364 -14.35 -8.31 15.84
C SER A 364 -13.32 -9.42 15.52
N PRO A 365 -13.46 -10.62 16.05
CA PRO A 365 -12.60 -11.73 15.66
C PRO A 365 -12.68 -11.97 14.16
N CYS A 366 -11.51 -12.09 13.50
CA CYS A 366 -11.48 -12.46 12.10
C CYS A 366 -12.13 -13.83 11.88
N PRO A 367 -13.11 -13.99 11.00
CA PRO A 367 -13.79 -15.25 10.76
C PRO A 367 -12.87 -16.32 10.17
N VAL A 368 -11.71 -15.95 9.62
CA VAL A 368 -10.76 -16.87 8.99
C VAL A 368 -9.63 -17.25 9.94
N CYS A 369 -8.91 -16.28 10.52
CA CYS A 369 -7.74 -16.57 11.37
C CYS A 369 -8.01 -16.48 12.88
N GLY A 370 -9.19 -16.02 13.30
CA GLY A 370 -9.58 -15.89 14.71
C GLY A 370 -8.92 -14.74 15.48
N LEU A 371 -8.04 -13.95 14.84
CA LEU A 371 -7.36 -12.83 15.49
C LEU A 371 -8.34 -11.70 15.81
N ARG A 372 -8.21 -11.11 16.99
CA ARG A 372 -8.91 -9.89 17.42
C ARG A 372 -7.96 -8.70 17.29
N ILE A 373 -7.80 -8.21 16.08
CA ILE A 373 -6.96 -7.05 15.75
C ILE A 373 -7.71 -6.13 14.78
N CYS A 374 -7.26 -4.90 14.64
CA CYS A 374 -7.87 -3.96 13.69
C CYS A 374 -7.82 -4.51 12.27
N ARG A 375 -8.96 -4.52 11.59
CA ARG A 375 -9.08 -4.81 10.17
C ARG A 375 -9.66 -3.60 9.45
N ILE A 376 -8.92 -3.08 8.49
CA ILE A 376 -9.37 -1.97 7.64
C ILE A 376 -10.13 -2.59 6.47
N ASN A 377 -11.34 -2.10 6.18
CA ASN A 377 -12.10 -2.54 5.01
C ASN A 377 -11.25 -2.38 3.73
N SER A 378 -11.24 -3.40 2.89
CA SER A 378 -10.46 -3.41 1.65
C SER A 378 -11.09 -2.60 0.51
N VAL A 379 -12.32 -2.12 0.69
CA VAL A 379 -12.95 -1.18 -0.23
C VAL A 379 -12.50 0.24 0.11
N ILE A 380 -11.43 0.66 -0.54
CA ILE A 380 -10.77 1.94 -0.30
C ILE A 380 -10.83 2.80 -1.56
N SER A 381 -11.04 4.12 -1.42
CA SER A 381 -10.93 5.10 -2.49
C SER A 381 -9.96 6.23 -2.10
N ARG A 382 -9.30 6.88 -3.06
CA ARG A 382 -8.42 8.01 -2.80
C ARG A 382 -9.19 9.32 -2.80
N ARG A 383 -8.93 10.20 -1.81
CA ARG A 383 -9.52 11.55 -1.76
C ARG A 383 -9.08 12.41 -2.96
N SER A 384 -7.81 12.36 -3.32
CA SER A 384 -7.30 13.04 -4.53
C SER A 384 -7.99 12.53 -5.78
N GLU A 385 -8.31 11.25 -5.79
CA GLU A 385 -9.11 10.62 -6.84
C GLU A 385 -10.53 11.17 -6.86
N MET A 386 -11.09 11.54 -5.72
CA MET A 386 -12.45 12.11 -5.65
C MET A 386 -12.51 13.63 -5.89
N LYS A 387 -11.44 14.40 -5.66
CA LYS A 387 -11.47 15.88 -5.74
C LYS A 387 -10.58 16.53 -6.80
N GLU A 388 -9.39 16.04 -7.10
CA GLU A 388 -8.42 16.78 -7.93
C GLU A 388 -8.15 16.16 -9.31
N MET A 389 -8.22 14.83 -9.47
CA MET A 389 -7.93 14.17 -10.74
C MET A 389 -9.15 13.79 -11.54
N TYR A 390 -10.31 13.81 -10.94
CA TYR A 390 -11.49 13.20 -11.50
C TYR A 390 -12.58 14.19 -11.90
N LEU A 391 -12.53 15.40 -11.37
CA LEU A 391 -13.30 16.51 -11.87
C LEU A 391 -12.39 17.39 -12.76
N THR A 392 -12.04 16.86 -13.91
CA THR A 392 -11.37 17.66 -14.91
C THR A 392 -12.41 18.29 -15.83
N LYS A 393 -12.21 19.56 -16.16
CA LYS A 393 -13.08 20.22 -17.13
C LYS A 393 -12.67 19.77 -18.51
N LEU A 394 -13.42 18.83 -19.08
CA LEU A 394 -13.25 18.36 -20.44
C LEU A 394 -14.35 18.91 -21.33
N LYS A 395 -14.00 19.62 -22.37
CA LYS A 395 -14.98 20.25 -23.29
C LYS A 395 -16.03 21.11 -22.57
N GLY A 396 -15.66 21.72 -21.43
CA GLY A 396 -16.59 22.52 -20.62
C GLY A 396 -17.40 21.76 -19.58
N THR A 397 -17.39 20.42 -19.61
CA THR A 397 -18.09 19.55 -18.63
C THR A 397 -17.14 19.06 -17.54
N LEU A 398 -17.59 19.08 -16.31
CA LEU A 398 -16.84 18.54 -15.16
C LEU A 398 -17.02 17.02 -15.16
N VAL A 399 -15.93 16.27 -15.40
CA VAL A 399 -15.95 14.83 -15.63
C VAL A 399 -15.18 14.08 -14.55
N ASN A 400 -15.78 13.02 -14.03
CA ASN A 400 -15.13 12.09 -13.12
C ASN A 400 -14.44 10.96 -13.92
N LEU A 401 -13.12 11.06 -14.09
CA LEU A 401 -12.32 10.09 -14.84
C LEU A 401 -12.23 8.70 -14.18
N ASN A 402 -12.57 8.57 -12.89
CA ASN A 402 -12.65 7.26 -12.24
C ASN A 402 -13.71 6.35 -12.86
N LEU A 403 -14.74 6.95 -13.40
CA LEU A 403 -15.78 6.19 -14.06
C LEU A 403 -15.25 5.38 -15.27
N LEU A 404 -14.11 5.79 -15.84
CA LEU A 404 -13.44 5.01 -16.89
C LEU A 404 -13.02 3.62 -16.39
N TYR A 405 -12.51 3.54 -15.13
CA TYR A 405 -12.12 2.27 -14.51
C TYR A 405 -13.30 1.37 -14.15
N VAL A 406 -14.52 1.94 -14.11
CA VAL A 406 -15.74 1.19 -13.86
C VAL A 406 -16.41 0.83 -15.19
N VAL A 407 -16.50 1.78 -16.12
CA VAL A 407 -17.29 1.62 -17.36
C VAL A 407 -16.59 0.72 -18.38
N ILE A 408 -15.30 0.97 -18.67
CA ILE A 408 -14.60 0.24 -19.74
C ILE A 408 -14.42 -1.26 -19.42
N PRO A 409 -14.05 -1.68 -18.20
CA PRO A 409 -13.94 -3.09 -17.86
C PRO A 409 -15.24 -3.89 -17.93
N THR A 410 -16.41 -3.22 -17.93
CA THR A 410 -17.72 -3.90 -18.10
C THR A 410 -18.05 -4.24 -19.54
N ILE A 411 -17.15 -3.99 -20.48
CA ILE A 411 -17.35 -4.28 -21.92
C ILE A 411 -16.56 -5.54 -22.26
N PRO A 412 -17.25 -6.70 -22.45
CA PRO A 412 -16.57 -8.00 -22.62
C PRO A 412 -15.63 -8.05 -23.83
N GLU A 413 -15.95 -7.27 -24.86
CA GLU A 413 -15.20 -7.21 -26.11
C GLU A 413 -13.85 -6.45 -25.97
N VAL A 414 -13.64 -5.72 -24.86
CA VAL A 414 -12.40 -4.99 -24.59
C VAL A 414 -11.41 -5.89 -23.86
N ASN A 415 -10.29 -6.16 -24.48
CA ASN A 415 -9.19 -6.90 -23.89
C ASN A 415 -8.30 -5.98 -23.02
N GLU A 416 -7.88 -4.85 -23.59
CA GLU A 416 -7.02 -3.89 -22.87
C GLU A 416 -7.33 -2.46 -23.31
N TRP A 417 -7.02 -1.47 -22.45
CA TRP A 417 -7.35 -0.08 -22.71
C TRP A 417 -6.43 0.93 -22.04
N GLN A 418 -6.27 2.11 -22.66
CA GLN A 418 -5.66 3.29 -22.06
C GLN A 418 -6.40 4.54 -22.55
N VAL A 419 -6.48 5.55 -21.69
CA VAL A 419 -7.04 6.87 -22.03
C VAL A 419 -5.94 7.92 -22.00
N GLU A 420 -5.87 8.71 -23.04
CA GLU A 420 -5.03 9.89 -23.13
C GLU A 420 -5.88 11.17 -23.21
N LEU A 421 -5.59 12.11 -22.35
CA LEU A 421 -6.15 13.46 -22.39
C LEU A 421 -5.09 14.37 -22.97
N ARG A 422 -5.44 15.13 -24.01
CA ARG A 422 -4.54 16.13 -24.60
C ARG A 422 -5.31 17.33 -25.10
N LYS A 423 -4.62 18.38 -25.46
CA LYS A 423 -5.17 19.49 -26.23
C LYS A 423 -5.10 19.19 -27.73
N LYS A 424 -6.11 19.62 -28.47
CA LYS A 424 -6.12 19.48 -29.91
C LYS A 424 -4.91 20.25 -30.50
N ASN A 425 -4.16 19.56 -31.36
CA ASN A 425 -2.91 20.09 -31.97
C ASN A 425 -1.83 20.50 -30.96
N ASP A 426 -1.89 19.97 -29.71
CA ASP A 426 -1.01 20.35 -28.61
C ASP A 426 -1.03 21.84 -28.26
N ASP A 427 -2.08 22.57 -28.68
CA ASP A 427 -2.26 24.00 -28.41
C ASP A 427 -3.03 24.20 -27.08
N PRO A 428 -2.44 24.87 -26.06
CA PRO A 428 -3.05 25.09 -24.75
C PRO A 428 -4.44 25.77 -24.82
N TYR A 429 -4.73 26.49 -25.86
CA TYR A 429 -5.97 27.26 -26.05
C TYR A 429 -7.06 26.49 -26.81
N GLU A 430 -6.71 25.36 -27.41
CA GLU A 430 -7.64 24.51 -28.14
C GLU A 430 -8.47 23.60 -27.21
N ASN A 431 -9.46 22.92 -27.79
CA ASN A 431 -10.35 22.01 -27.08
C ASN A 431 -9.60 20.78 -26.56
N ASP A 432 -10.08 20.24 -25.44
CA ASP A 432 -9.62 18.97 -24.90
C ASP A 432 -10.05 17.81 -25.80
N GLU A 433 -9.15 16.88 -26.02
CA GLU A 433 -9.38 15.61 -26.70
C GLU A 433 -9.27 14.46 -25.72
N ILE A 434 -10.19 13.49 -25.85
CA ILE A 434 -10.18 12.23 -25.12
C ILE A 434 -9.92 11.12 -26.12
N ILE A 435 -8.74 10.52 -26.06
CA ILE A 435 -8.35 9.45 -26.96
C ILE A 435 -8.32 8.16 -26.18
N LEU A 436 -9.08 7.16 -26.64
CA LEU A 436 -9.04 5.81 -26.10
C LEU A 436 -8.22 4.94 -27.03
N TYR A 437 -7.22 4.28 -26.46
CA TYR A 437 -6.49 3.19 -27.09
C TYR A 437 -7.06 1.89 -26.59
N ILE A 438 -7.50 1.00 -27.49
CA ILE A 438 -8.23 -0.23 -27.18
C ILE A 438 -7.59 -1.38 -27.95
N THR A 439 -7.41 -2.50 -27.25
CA THR A 439 -7.20 -3.79 -27.89
C THR A 439 -8.49 -4.58 -27.78
N PRO A 440 -9.09 -5.01 -28.90
CA PRO A 440 -10.26 -5.89 -28.89
C PRO A 440 -9.94 -7.28 -28.33
N GLN A 441 -10.94 -7.98 -27.80
CA GLN A 441 -10.80 -9.39 -27.39
C GLN A 441 -10.63 -10.30 -28.61
N GLU A 442 -11.34 -10.01 -29.69
CA GLU A 442 -11.28 -10.72 -30.96
C GLU A 442 -11.27 -9.72 -32.14
N GLU A 443 -10.71 -10.12 -33.26
CA GLU A 443 -10.73 -9.32 -34.48
C GLU A 443 -12.17 -9.10 -35.00
N GLY A 444 -12.43 -7.92 -35.52
CA GLY A 444 -13.75 -7.58 -36.10
C GLY A 444 -14.77 -7.02 -35.08
N GLN A 445 -14.37 -6.83 -33.81
CA GLN A 445 -15.26 -6.28 -32.78
C GLN A 445 -15.21 -4.76 -32.67
N GLU A 446 -14.41 -4.07 -33.50
CA GLU A 446 -14.09 -2.65 -33.36
C GLU A 446 -15.34 -1.75 -33.41
N GLU A 447 -16.28 -2.03 -34.28
CA GLU A 447 -17.50 -1.23 -34.40
C GLU A 447 -18.44 -1.43 -33.20
N THR A 448 -18.57 -2.63 -32.72
CA THR A 448 -19.34 -2.96 -31.49
C THR A 448 -18.75 -2.26 -30.30
N ILE A 449 -17.43 -2.36 -30.11
CA ILE A 449 -16.70 -1.70 -29.02
C ILE A 449 -16.89 -0.19 -29.08
N ARG A 450 -16.73 0.42 -30.26
CA ARG A 450 -16.88 1.86 -30.47
C ARG A 450 -18.27 2.35 -30.04
N ASN A 451 -19.31 1.65 -30.47
CA ASN A 451 -20.69 2.00 -30.15
C ASN A 451 -20.96 1.84 -28.64
N THR A 452 -20.59 0.70 -28.08
CA THR A 452 -20.81 0.38 -26.66
C THR A 452 -20.07 1.35 -25.73
N ILE A 453 -18.78 1.66 -25.99
CA ILE A 453 -18.00 2.62 -25.22
C ILE A 453 -18.65 4.01 -25.30
N THR A 454 -18.99 4.46 -26.49
CA THR A 454 -19.57 5.80 -26.72
C THR A 454 -20.89 5.95 -25.95
N GLU A 455 -21.74 4.94 -25.99
CA GLU A 455 -23.04 4.92 -25.29
C GLU A 455 -22.86 4.88 -23.77
N LYS A 456 -22.05 3.95 -23.26
CA LYS A 456 -21.80 3.83 -21.81
C LYS A 456 -21.11 5.06 -21.23
N MET A 457 -20.13 5.64 -21.91
CA MET A 457 -19.47 6.88 -21.45
C MET A 457 -20.44 8.06 -21.48
N ARG A 458 -21.26 8.19 -22.52
CA ARG A 458 -22.30 9.24 -22.58
C ARG A 458 -23.27 9.13 -21.41
N TYR A 459 -23.73 7.92 -21.09
CA TYR A 459 -24.66 7.69 -20.00
C TYR A 459 -24.03 7.93 -18.62
N ALA A 460 -22.83 7.42 -18.38
CA ALA A 460 -22.20 7.44 -17.06
C ALA A 460 -21.42 8.74 -16.78
N MET A 461 -20.90 9.40 -17.80
CA MET A 461 -19.94 10.49 -17.67
C MET A 461 -20.35 11.78 -18.41
N GLU A 462 -21.45 11.76 -19.15
CA GLU A 462 -21.95 12.86 -20.00
C GLU A 462 -20.93 13.35 -21.05
N ILE A 463 -19.93 12.53 -21.36
CA ILE A 463 -18.91 12.79 -22.38
C ILE A 463 -18.79 11.61 -23.34
N VAL A 464 -18.19 11.88 -24.50
CA VAL A 464 -17.83 10.84 -25.47
C VAL A 464 -16.37 10.98 -25.87
N PRO A 465 -15.69 9.87 -26.21
CA PRO A 465 -14.33 9.93 -26.74
C PRO A 465 -14.25 10.83 -27.97
N THR A 466 -13.17 11.55 -28.11
CA THR A 466 -12.88 12.27 -29.37
C THR A 466 -12.43 11.29 -30.44
N GLN A 467 -11.66 10.29 -30.03
CA GLN A 467 -11.16 9.25 -30.90
C GLN A 467 -11.04 7.92 -30.16
N ILE A 468 -11.33 6.81 -30.83
CA ILE A 468 -11.01 5.45 -30.37
C ILE A 468 -10.05 4.86 -31.39
N ILE A 469 -8.86 4.53 -30.95
CA ILE A 469 -7.76 3.94 -31.73
C ILE A 469 -7.63 2.49 -31.30
N PHE A 470 -7.74 1.57 -32.25
CA PHE A 470 -7.49 0.16 -32.00
C PHE A 470 -6.02 -0.14 -32.25
N GLU A 471 -5.36 -0.71 -31.24
CA GLU A 471 -3.95 -1.08 -31.29
C GLU A 471 -3.77 -2.56 -30.91
N PRO A 472 -2.75 -3.22 -31.48
CA PRO A 472 -2.34 -4.54 -31.00
C PRO A 472 -1.93 -4.50 -29.53
N LEU A 473 -2.12 -5.64 -28.86
CA LEU A 473 -1.92 -5.80 -27.44
C LEU A 473 -0.51 -5.44 -26.99
N ASP A 474 0.51 -5.87 -27.70
CA ASP A 474 1.91 -5.61 -27.44
C ASP A 474 2.23 -4.11 -27.35
N LYS A 475 1.64 -3.32 -28.25
CA LYS A 475 1.79 -1.85 -28.22
C LYS A 475 1.10 -1.24 -27.01
N LEU A 476 -0.10 -1.73 -26.68
CA LEU A 476 -0.85 -1.18 -25.55
C LEU A 476 -0.21 -1.53 -24.20
N ILE A 477 0.42 -2.70 -24.07
CA ILE A 477 1.21 -3.08 -22.90
C ILE A 477 2.39 -2.13 -22.69
N VAL A 478 3.08 -1.77 -23.76
CA VAL A 478 4.17 -0.78 -23.71
C VAL A 478 3.67 0.59 -23.27
N ARG A 479 2.51 1.04 -23.79
CA ARG A 479 1.87 2.29 -23.37
C ARG A 479 1.50 2.30 -21.89
N LEU A 480 0.96 1.20 -21.39
CA LEU A 480 0.58 1.04 -19.99
C LEU A 480 1.79 0.93 -19.05
N LYS A 481 2.99 0.72 -19.60
CA LYS A 481 4.25 0.53 -18.88
C LYS A 481 4.20 -0.64 -17.88
N LEU A 482 3.39 -1.66 -18.14
CA LEU A 482 3.14 -2.79 -17.24
C LEU A 482 4.40 -3.55 -16.82
N GLU A 483 5.41 -3.61 -17.67
CA GLU A 483 6.67 -4.31 -17.38
C GLU A 483 7.75 -3.40 -16.75
N VAL A 484 7.52 -2.08 -16.75
CA VAL A 484 8.56 -1.09 -16.41
C VAL A 484 8.25 -0.35 -15.12
N GLU A 485 6.99 -0.04 -14.86
CA GLU A 485 6.57 0.76 -13.70
C GLU A 485 5.79 -0.08 -12.69
N LEU A 486 5.78 0.35 -11.44
CA LEU A 486 5.02 -0.29 -10.37
C LEU A 486 3.52 -0.14 -10.57
N LYS A 487 3.10 0.97 -11.19
CA LYS A 487 1.69 1.30 -11.46
C LYS A 487 1.48 1.45 -12.95
N GLU A 488 0.42 0.81 -13.44
CA GLU A 488 0.00 0.99 -14.83
C GLU A 488 -0.50 2.42 -15.09
N GLN A 489 -0.22 2.90 -16.29
CA GLN A 489 -0.64 4.23 -16.74
C GLN A 489 -1.90 4.13 -17.61
N ARG A 490 -3.08 3.88 -16.98
CA ARG A 490 -4.36 3.76 -17.72
C ARG A 490 -4.96 5.10 -18.14
N VAL A 491 -4.72 6.15 -17.38
CA VAL A 491 -5.15 7.50 -17.73
C VAL A 491 -3.92 8.39 -17.73
N VAL A 492 -3.59 8.96 -18.89
CA VAL A 492 -2.46 9.84 -19.11
C VAL A 492 -2.98 11.23 -19.46
N ASP A 493 -2.64 12.22 -18.66
CA ASP A 493 -2.99 13.62 -18.94
C ASP A 493 -1.76 14.34 -19.50
N ASN A 494 -1.77 14.54 -20.81
CA ASN A 494 -0.72 15.22 -21.57
C ASN A 494 -1.09 16.67 -21.92
N ARG A 495 -2.12 17.23 -21.29
CA ARG A 495 -2.47 18.64 -21.51
C ARG A 495 -1.39 19.52 -20.91
N PRO A 496 -0.95 20.58 -21.63
CA PRO A 496 -0.03 21.56 -21.09
C PRO A 496 -0.64 22.24 -19.86
N VAL A 497 0.18 22.39 -18.81
CA VAL A 497 -0.19 23.00 -17.51
C VAL A 497 -0.18 24.52 -17.63
#